data_f632d6c51aa5c3bb38dfde1215fc1758
#
_entry.id   f632d6c51aa5c3bb38dfde1215fc1758
#
_cell.length_a   1.000
_cell.length_b   1.000
_cell.length_c   1.000
_cell.angle_alpha   90.00
_cell.angle_beta   90.00
_cell.angle_gamma   90.00
#
_symmetry.space_group_name_H-M   'P 1'
#
loop_
_entity.id
_entity.type
_entity.pdbx_description
1 polymer ?
#
loop_
_entity_poly.entity_id
_entity_poly.type
_entity_poly.pdbx_seq_one_letter_code
_entity_poly.pdbx_strand_id
1 'polypeptide(L)'
;AKLGALPLGTGNKSERLLGYYTWHADDSPPINPLGDLFKTQVWDLARHLGVPDVIIDKPASADLIRDVHDEDELGISYHRADPILHWLLQGYTVDELKSSGLSQSDVDCVWRRLSATHWKRELPTVAMLSSTAIGEFYLRPVDY
;
A
#
# COMPACT_ATOMS: atom_id res chain seq x y z
N ALA A 1 0.94 -4.82 25.06
CA ALA A 1 0.26 -4.39 26.28
C ALA A 1 1.14 -4.37 27.53
N LYS A 2 2.19 -5.21 27.66
CA LYS A 2 3.09 -5.19 28.84
C LYS A 2 3.88 -3.87 29.00
N LEU A 3 4.10 -3.12 27.92
CA LEU A 3 4.87 -1.87 27.93
C LEU A 3 3.99 -0.62 27.86
N GLY A 4 2.67 -0.73 27.79
CA GLY A 4 1.77 0.41 27.57
C GLY A 4 2.05 1.15 26.26
N ALA A 5 2.68 0.48 25.26
CA ALA A 5 3.07 1.06 23.98
C ALA A 5 2.11 0.61 22.86
N LEU A 6 1.95 1.46 21.86
CA LEU A 6 1.24 1.14 20.62
C LEU A 6 2.25 0.79 19.52
N PRO A 7 1.98 -0.24 18.71
CA PRO A 7 2.78 -0.51 17.53
C PRO A 7 2.58 0.59 16.49
N LEU A 8 3.66 1.01 15.83
CA LEU A 8 3.62 1.87 14.66
C LEU A 8 3.72 1.03 13.40
N GLY A 9 2.88 1.35 12.42
CA GLY A 9 2.97 0.77 11.09
C GLY A 9 4.13 1.36 10.30
N THR A 10 4.66 0.54 9.41
CA THR A 10 5.75 0.91 8.51
C THR A 10 5.37 0.76 7.04
N GLY A 11 4.17 0.27 6.75
CA GLY A 11 3.64 0.14 5.39
C GLY A 11 3.43 1.50 4.72
N ASN A 12 3.72 1.59 3.45
CA ASN A 12 3.57 2.81 2.66
C ASN A 12 2.38 2.70 1.67
N LYS A 13 2.08 3.81 1.00
CA LYS A 13 0.97 3.91 0.04
C LYS A 13 1.15 2.96 -1.15
N SER A 14 2.37 2.83 -1.69
CA SER A 14 2.64 1.97 -2.85
C SER A 14 2.39 0.50 -2.52
N GLU A 15 2.92 0.02 -1.40
CA GLU A 15 2.70 -1.34 -0.92
C GLU A 15 1.21 -1.62 -0.73
N ARG A 16 0.48 -0.68 -0.12
CA ARG A 16 -0.96 -0.82 0.12
C ARG A 16 -1.76 -0.87 -1.18
N LEU A 17 -1.46 -0.01 -2.15
CA LEU A 17 -2.16 0.03 -3.43
C LEU A 17 -1.86 -1.19 -4.31
N LEU A 18 -0.59 -1.62 -4.33
CA LEU A 18 -0.16 -2.80 -5.08
C LEU A 18 -0.52 -4.12 -4.38
N GLY A 19 -1.08 -4.05 -3.16
CA GLY A 19 -1.43 -5.21 -2.35
C GLY A 19 -0.23 -6.00 -1.84
N TYR A 20 0.94 -5.37 -1.78
CA TYR A 20 2.19 -5.97 -1.35
C TYR A 20 2.38 -5.85 0.16
N TYR A 21 1.57 -6.58 0.89
CA TYR A 21 1.59 -6.70 2.35
C TYR A 21 0.81 -7.93 2.80
N THR A 22 1.07 -8.40 4.01
CA THR A 22 0.30 -9.50 4.62
C THR A 22 -0.96 -8.95 5.25
N TRP A 23 -2.12 -9.37 4.72
CA TRP A 23 -3.43 -8.95 5.22
C TRP A 23 -3.61 -9.37 6.69
N HIS A 24 -4.13 -8.46 7.51
CA HIS A 24 -4.30 -8.62 8.96
C HIS A 24 -3.00 -8.79 9.78
N ALA A 25 -1.85 -8.45 9.20
CA ALA A 25 -0.59 -8.41 9.91
C ALA A 25 0.01 -6.99 9.87
N ASP A 26 0.83 -6.70 8.89
CA ASP A 26 1.51 -5.41 8.71
C ASP A 26 0.60 -4.27 8.26
N ASP A 27 -0.65 -4.55 7.86
CA ASP A 27 -1.65 -3.54 7.49
C ASP A 27 -2.55 -3.07 8.66
N SER A 28 -2.39 -3.64 9.84
CA SER A 28 -3.32 -3.45 10.98
C SER A 28 -2.76 -2.67 12.18
N PRO A 29 -1.70 -1.87 12.08
CA PRO A 29 -1.26 -1.04 13.19
C PRO A 29 -2.27 0.10 13.43
N PRO A 30 -2.49 0.51 14.69
CA PRO A 30 -3.40 1.60 15.01
C PRO A 30 -2.94 2.97 14.47
N ILE A 31 -1.64 3.12 14.21
CA ILE A 31 -1.03 4.33 13.66
C ILE A 31 -0.02 3.91 12.59
N ASN A 32 -0.13 4.48 11.39
CA ASN A 32 0.81 4.29 10.31
C ASN A 32 1.29 5.64 9.74
N PRO A 33 2.41 6.18 10.22
CA PRO A 33 2.90 7.50 9.81
C PRO A 33 3.30 7.59 8.34
N LEU A 34 3.67 6.48 7.70
CA LEU A 34 4.11 6.41 6.32
C LEU A 34 2.97 6.08 5.34
N GLY A 35 1.76 5.80 5.85
CA GLY A 35 0.65 5.25 5.07
C GLY A 35 0.19 6.12 3.90
N ASP A 36 0.45 7.43 3.92
CA ASP A 36 0.11 8.35 2.82
C ASP A 36 1.30 8.70 1.91
N LEU A 37 2.46 8.13 2.13
CA LEU A 37 3.66 8.33 1.30
C LEU A 37 3.84 7.19 0.31
N PHE A 38 4.14 7.53 -0.95
CA PHE A 38 4.65 6.55 -1.91
C PHE A 38 6.04 6.04 -1.49
N LYS A 39 6.45 4.87 -1.96
CA LYS A 39 7.77 4.28 -1.64
C LYS A 39 8.91 5.22 -1.99
N THR A 40 8.84 5.86 -3.15
CA THR A 40 9.83 6.86 -3.59
C THR A 40 9.90 8.04 -2.62
N GLN A 41 8.76 8.52 -2.13
CA GLN A 41 8.70 9.59 -1.12
C GLN A 41 9.24 9.16 0.24
N VAL A 42 9.07 7.89 0.61
CA VAL A 42 9.68 7.34 1.84
C VAL A 42 11.20 7.38 1.75
N TRP A 43 11.78 7.02 0.60
CA TRP A 43 13.24 7.13 0.38
C TRP A 43 13.72 8.57 0.44
N ASP A 44 12.98 9.51 -0.17
CA ASP A 44 13.32 10.95 -0.14
C ASP A 44 13.25 11.51 1.29
N LEU A 45 12.21 11.13 2.05
CA LEU A 45 12.08 11.50 3.45
C LEU A 45 13.22 10.93 4.29
N ALA A 46 13.61 9.68 4.06
CA ALA A 46 14.71 9.04 4.76
C ALA A 46 16.04 9.78 4.51
N ARG A 47 16.32 10.17 3.25
CA ARG A 47 17.49 11.01 2.91
C ARG A 47 17.45 12.36 3.63
N HIS A 48 16.29 13.01 3.64
CA HIS A 48 16.10 14.30 4.31
C HIS A 48 16.35 14.21 5.81
N LEU A 49 15.96 13.11 6.44
CA LEU A 49 16.15 12.86 7.88
C LEU A 49 17.55 12.36 8.23
N GLY A 50 18.42 12.16 7.26
CA GLY A 50 19.79 11.69 7.49
C GLY A 50 19.87 10.21 7.87
N VAL A 51 18.94 9.39 7.44
CA VAL A 51 19.04 7.93 7.58
C VAL A 51 20.28 7.46 6.83
N PRO A 52 21.09 6.54 7.39
CA PRO A 52 22.31 6.06 6.73
C PRO A 52 22.04 5.45 5.34
N ASP A 53 22.88 5.77 4.36
CA ASP A 53 22.75 5.33 2.97
C ASP A 53 22.64 3.80 2.85
N VAL A 54 23.36 3.05 3.69
CA VAL A 54 23.29 1.58 3.72
C VAL A 54 21.86 1.05 3.98
N ILE A 55 21.01 1.84 4.62
CA ILE A 55 19.59 1.50 4.86
C ILE A 55 18.74 1.95 3.67
N ILE A 56 19.01 3.15 3.15
CA ILE A 56 18.22 3.74 2.05
C ILE A 56 18.46 2.97 0.75
N ASP A 57 19.71 2.60 0.47
CA ASP A 57 20.12 1.94 -0.76
C ASP A 57 19.93 0.41 -0.71
N LYS A 58 19.52 -0.14 0.44
CA LYS A 58 19.15 -1.55 0.53
C LYS A 58 17.94 -1.80 -0.39
N PRO A 59 18.02 -2.79 -1.31
CA PRO A 59 16.87 -3.19 -2.11
C PRO A 59 15.67 -3.52 -1.21
N ALA A 60 14.51 -3.01 -1.57
CA ALA A 60 13.29 -3.27 -0.81
C ALA A 60 12.97 -4.77 -0.82
N SER A 61 12.75 -5.33 0.36
CA SER A 61 12.47 -6.76 0.55
C SER A 61 11.62 -6.94 1.81
N ALA A 62 10.70 -7.90 1.77
CA ALA A 62 9.98 -8.35 2.95
C ALA A 62 10.85 -9.15 3.93
N ASP A 63 12.10 -9.48 3.55
CA ASP A 63 13.06 -10.30 4.30
C ASP A 63 12.50 -11.67 4.77
N LEU A 64 11.45 -12.17 4.12
CA LEU A 64 10.83 -13.47 4.40
C LEU A 64 11.53 -14.61 3.65
N ILE A 65 12.02 -14.32 2.45
CA ILE A 65 12.74 -15.26 1.61
C ILE A 65 14.05 -14.59 1.20
N ARG A 66 15.13 -15.35 1.34
CA ARG A 66 16.47 -14.86 1.00
C ARG A 66 16.57 -14.51 -0.49
N ASP A 67 17.21 -13.38 -0.78
CA ASP A 67 17.48 -12.89 -2.15
C ASP A 67 16.22 -12.64 -3.01
N VAL A 68 15.06 -12.43 -2.38
CA VAL A 68 13.81 -12.01 -3.04
C VAL A 68 13.54 -10.54 -2.72
N HIS A 69 13.39 -9.74 -3.77
CA HIS A 69 13.11 -8.31 -3.65
C HIS A 69 11.70 -7.96 -4.09
N ASP A 70 11.13 -6.93 -3.50
CA ASP A 70 9.77 -6.45 -3.77
C ASP A 70 9.54 -6.22 -5.27
N GLU A 71 10.48 -5.53 -5.93
CA GLU A 71 10.35 -5.14 -7.33
C GLU A 71 10.38 -6.34 -8.28
N ASP A 72 11.08 -7.43 -7.91
CA ASP A 72 11.09 -8.68 -8.67
C ASP A 72 9.72 -9.37 -8.61
N GLU A 73 9.12 -9.44 -7.42
CA GLU A 73 7.79 -10.01 -7.24
C GLU A 73 6.67 -9.12 -7.80
N LEU A 74 6.84 -7.80 -7.73
CA LEU A 74 5.92 -6.84 -8.32
C LEU A 74 5.97 -6.87 -9.85
N GLY A 75 7.15 -7.15 -10.43
CA GLY A 75 7.40 -7.08 -11.86
C GLY A 75 7.52 -5.64 -12.37
N ILE A 76 7.72 -4.68 -11.48
CA ILE A 76 7.88 -3.27 -11.79
C ILE A 76 8.61 -2.58 -10.63
N SER A 77 9.49 -1.61 -10.93
CA SER A 77 10.13 -0.80 -9.89
C SER A 77 9.15 0.23 -9.30
N TYR A 78 9.37 0.59 -8.04
CA TYR A 78 8.57 1.64 -7.39
C TYR A 78 8.70 2.99 -8.10
N HIS A 79 9.86 3.33 -8.64
CA HIS A 79 10.05 4.56 -9.43
C HIS A 79 9.16 4.63 -10.67
N ARG A 80 8.80 3.49 -11.25
CA ARG A 80 7.89 3.41 -12.40
C ARG A 80 6.44 3.26 -11.96
N ALA A 81 6.17 2.58 -10.87
CA ALA A 81 4.82 2.33 -10.37
C ALA A 81 4.20 3.57 -9.71
N ASP A 82 4.95 4.30 -8.90
CA ASP A 82 4.42 5.42 -8.10
C ASP A 82 3.80 6.56 -8.93
N PRO A 83 4.41 7.02 -10.04
CA PRO A 83 3.77 7.99 -10.91
C PRO A 83 2.45 7.49 -11.52
N ILE A 84 2.38 6.21 -11.90
CA ILE A 84 1.17 5.61 -12.46
C ILE A 84 0.08 5.55 -11.38
N LEU A 85 0.42 5.09 -10.18
CA LEU A 85 -0.50 5.06 -9.03
C LEU A 85 -1.01 6.47 -8.69
N HIS A 86 -0.11 7.46 -8.71
CA HIS A 86 -0.48 8.85 -8.45
C HIS A 86 -1.57 9.33 -9.42
N TRP A 87 -1.37 9.16 -10.72
CA TRP A 87 -2.34 9.61 -11.72
C TRP A 87 -3.66 8.84 -11.69
N LEU A 88 -3.61 7.52 -11.42
CA LEU A 88 -4.83 6.73 -11.22
C LEU A 88 -5.64 7.25 -10.02
N LEU A 89 -4.98 7.63 -8.93
CA LEU A 89 -5.65 8.22 -7.75
C LEU A 89 -6.19 9.64 -8.03
N GLN A 90 -5.64 10.35 -9.00
CA GLN A 90 -6.18 11.63 -9.48
C GLN A 90 -7.39 11.46 -10.42
N GLY A 91 -7.78 10.21 -10.74
CA GLY A 91 -8.94 9.91 -11.56
C GLY A 91 -8.66 9.71 -13.05
N TYR A 92 -7.38 9.69 -13.46
CA TYR A 92 -7.03 9.36 -14.84
C TYR A 92 -7.32 7.90 -15.13
N THR A 93 -7.85 7.63 -16.29
CA THR A 93 -8.14 6.28 -16.77
C THR A 93 -6.87 5.59 -17.29
N VAL A 94 -6.91 4.26 -17.36
CA VAL A 94 -5.82 3.46 -17.95
C VAL A 94 -5.51 3.87 -19.39
N ASP A 95 -6.54 4.17 -20.18
CA ASP A 95 -6.36 4.56 -21.59
C ASP A 95 -5.72 5.96 -21.73
N GLU A 96 -6.09 6.90 -20.88
CA GLU A 96 -5.43 8.22 -20.83
C GLU A 96 -3.97 8.10 -20.46
N LEU A 97 -3.63 7.26 -19.46
CA LEU A 97 -2.24 7.05 -19.06
C LEU A 97 -1.41 6.39 -20.17
N LYS A 98 -1.95 5.42 -20.89
CA LYS A 98 -1.29 4.79 -22.04
C LYS A 98 -1.08 5.81 -23.18
N SER A 99 -2.01 6.73 -23.35
CA SER A 99 -1.93 7.76 -24.38
C SER A 99 -0.97 8.91 -24.02
N SER A 100 -0.64 9.07 -22.74
CA SER A 100 0.26 10.15 -22.26
C SER A 100 1.75 9.87 -22.46
N GLY A 101 2.11 8.70 -23.03
CA GLY A 101 3.49 8.30 -23.26
C GLY A 101 4.11 7.44 -22.15
N LEU A 102 3.32 7.06 -21.13
CA LEU A 102 3.75 6.06 -20.14
C LEU A 102 3.84 4.69 -20.80
N SER A 103 4.74 3.83 -20.28
CA SER A 103 4.87 2.46 -20.77
C SER A 103 3.56 1.68 -20.58
N GLN A 104 2.99 1.19 -21.68
CA GLN A 104 1.75 0.42 -21.64
C GLN A 104 1.86 -0.80 -20.73
N SER A 105 2.99 -1.52 -20.80
CA SER A 105 3.22 -2.69 -19.94
C SER A 105 3.23 -2.34 -18.45
N ASP A 106 3.75 -1.16 -18.10
CA ASP A 106 3.78 -0.71 -16.70
C ASP A 106 2.41 -0.31 -16.21
N VAL A 107 1.66 0.43 -17.02
CA VAL A 107 0.28 0.81 -16.70
C VAL A 107 -0.57 -0.45 -16.51
N ASP A 108 -0.44 -1.45 -17.39
CA ASP A 108 -1.15 -2.73 -17.26
C ASP A 108 -0.72 -3.52 -16.02
N CYS A 109 0.57 -3.51 -15.69
CA CYS A 109 1.10 -4.17 -14.49
C CYS A 109 0.50 -3.55 -13.22
N VAL A 110 0.58 -2.23 -13.09
CA VAL A 110 0.05 -1.49 -11.93
C VAL A 110 -1.47 -1.67 -11.82
N TRP A 111 -2.20 -1.49 -12.93
CA TRP A 111 -3.66 -1.64 -12.93
C TRP A 111 -4.11 -3.04 -12.53
N ARG A 112 -3.47 -4.08 -13.07
CA ARG A 112 -3.76 -5.46 -12.71
C ARG A 112 -3.58 -5.71 -11.22
N ARG A 113 -2.47 -5.23 -10.63
CA ARG A 113 -2.21 -5.36 -9.19
C ARG A 113 -3.23 -4.61 -8.36
N LEU A 114 -3.46 -3.35 -8.67
CA LEU A 114 -4.43 -2.49 -7.98
C LEU A 114 -5.83 -3.12 -7.96
N SER A 115 -6.27 -3.63 -9.11
CA SER A 115 -7.60 -4.24 -9.27
C SER A 115 -7.70 -5.62 -8.60
N ALA A 116 -6.69 -6.48 -8.76
CA ALA A 116 -6.73 -7.83 -8.21
C ALA A 116 -6.60 -7.87 -6.68
N THR A 117 -6.06 -6.82 -6.06
CA THR A 117 -5.79 -6.77 -4.62
C THR A 117 -6.70 -5.79 -3.87
N HIS A 118 -7.72 -5.21 -4.52
CA HIS A 118 -8.61 -4.22 -3.88
C HIS A 118 -9.28 -4.77 -2.61
N TRP A 119 -9.62 -6.04 -2.60
CA TRP A 119 -10.23 -6.72 -1.45
C TRP A 119 -9.36 -6.67 -0.17
N LYS A 120 -8.04 -6.56 -0.31
CA LYS A 120 -7.14 -6.41 0.85
C LYS A 120 -7.33 -5.06 1.57
N ARG A 121 -7.90 -4.07 0.91
CA ARG A 121 -8.13 -2.72 1.45
C ARG A 121 -9.52 -2.56 2.05
N GLU A 122 -10.35 -3.61 1.94
CA GLU A 122 -11.69 -3.67 2.51
C GLU A 122 -11.66 -4.27 3.93
N LEU A 123 -12.65 -3.94 4.72
CA LEU A 123 -12.88 -4.62 5.98
C LEU A 123 -13.32 -6.07 5.73
N PRO A 124 -13.11 -6.98 6.70
CA PRO A 124 -13.59 -8.35 6.58
C PRO A 124 -15.09 -8.40 6.29
N THR A 125 -15.48 -9.19 5.31
CA THR A 125 -16.90 -9.40 5.00
C THR A 125 -17.60 -10.09 6.16
N VAL A 126 -18.67 -9.50 6.64
CA VAL A 126 -19.49 -10.03 7.74
C VAL A 126 -20.74 -10.72 7.17
N ALA A 127 -20.99 -11.97 7.61
CA ALA A 127 -22.24 -12.64 7.32
C ALA A 127 -23.39 -11.97 8.12
N MET A 128 -24.26 -11.26 7.43
CA MET A 128 -25.38 -10.53 8.03
C MET A 128 -26.51 -11.51 8.37
N LEU A 129 -26.58 -11.98 9.60
CA LEU A 129 -27.56 -12.99 10.06
C LEU A 129 -28.73 -12.40 10.84
N SER A 130 -28.70 -11.11 11.17
CA SER A 130 -29.75 -10.43 11.92
C SER A 130 -29.86 -8.96 11.51
N SER A 131 -30.96 -8.32 11.89
CA SER A 131 -31.16 -6.88 11.69
C SER A 131 -30.21 -5.99 12.52
N THR A 132 -29.49 -6.56 13.45
CA THR A 132 -28.53 -5.86 14.31
C THR A 132 -27.08 -6.26 13.99
N ALA A 133 -26.84 -6.94 12.87
CA ALA A 133 -25.49 -7.31 12.48
C ALA A 133 -24.65 -6.06 12.16
N ILE A 134 -23.38 -6.10 12.59
CA ILE A 134 -22.40 -5.07 12.29
C ILE A 134 -21.74 -5.42 10.96
N GLY A 135 -21.97 -4.60 9.94
CA GLY A 135 -21.35 -4.72 8.62
C GLY A 135 -20.12 -3.83 8.46
N GLU A 136 -19.75 -3.58 7.21
CA GLU A 136 -18.62 -2.71 6.86
C GLU A 136 -18.82 -1.25 7.32
N PHE A 137 -20.07 -0.80 7.37
CA PHE A 137 -20.45 0.55 7.77
C PHE A 137 -21.11 0.51 9.15
N TYR A 138 -20.28 0.36 10.18
CA TYR A 138 -20.76 0.44 11.55
C TYR A 138 -20.79 1.88 12.04
N LEU A 139 -21.98 2.34 12.38
CA LEU A 139 -22.18 3.59 13.10
C LEU A 139 -22.66 3.26 14.52
N ARG A 140 -22.02 3.81 15.51
CA ARG A 140 -22.49 3.70 16.90
C ARG A 140 -23.76 4.54 17.06
N PRO A 141 -24.69 4.12 17.94
CA PRO A 141 -25.93 4.90 18.17
C PRO A 141 -25.67 6.37 18.55
N VAL A 142 -24.51 6.68 19.13
CA VAL A 142 -24.10 8.02 19.53
C VAL A 142 -23.53 8.87 18.38
N ASP A 143 -23.35 8.30 17.21
CA ASP A 143 -22.81 8.97 16.03
C ASP A 143 -23.93 9.56 15.12
N TYR A 144 -25.18 9.47 15.53
CA TYR A 144 -26.39 9.99 14.84
C TYR A 144 -26.85 11.32 15.43
#